data_261c65340cf6acda4d0d6fa9840c33ea
#
_entry.id   261c65340cf6acda4d0d6fa9840c33ea
#
_cell.length_a   1.000
_cell.length_b   1.000
_cell.length_c   1.000
_cell.angle_alpha   90.00
_cell.angle_beta   90.00
_cell.angle_gamma   90.00
#
_symmetry.space_group_name_H-M   'P 1'
#
loop_
_entity.id
_entity.type
_entity.pdbx_description
1 polymer ?
#
loop_
_entity_poly.entity_id
_entity_poly.type
_entity_poly.pdbx_seq_one_letter_code
_entity_poly.pdbx_strand_id
1 'polypeptide(L)'
;MSGSGPATSSTPTRSARKKRRIRRQIRDLPRRSVVLAQDETDLMMFPPLRAGWALRGEPAQVHISGRNARRVIFGAMNLRTGTRLLLPRPKGRAGDFQAFLDHVQQHYWGRHVALLLDEDPSHTAKGSLRAAEGMTLLWLPKRSPELNPMDTLWGQAKDVIAANKQYATIDEQVDRFLAHLDSLSGREALHTSGVLSDDFWLRATLSKDFCGPA
;
A
#
# COMPACT_ATOMS: atom_id res chain seq x y z
N MET A 1 -41.10 -38.16 -3.33
CA MET A 1 -40.23 -37.87 -4.51
C MET A 1 -39.55 -36.54 -4.24
N SER A 2 -38.34 -36.61 -3.74
CA SER A 2 -37.52 -35.40 -3.39
C SER A 2 -36.60 -35.13 -4.55
N GLY A 3 -36.87 -34.03 -5.26
CA GLY A 3 -36.04 -33.56 -6.35
C GLY A 3 -34.92 -32.65 -5.82
N SER A 4 -33.70 -33.18 -5.75
CA SER A 4 -32.49 -32.37 -5.53
C SER A 4 -32.15 -31.63 -6.83
N GLY A 5 -32.35 -30.31 -6.82
CA GLY A 5 -31.93 -29.46 -7.89
C GLY A 5 -30.38 -29.41 -8.02
N PRO A 6 -29.83 -29.28 -9.20
CA PRO A 6 -28.38 -29.25 -9.41
C PRO A 6 -27.77 -27.99 -8.79
N ALA A 7 -26.72 -28.18 -8.01
CA ALA A 7 -25.89 -27.11 -7.49
C ALA A 7 -25.27 -26.33 -8.65
N THR A 8 -25.66 -25.07 -8.82
CA THR A 8 -25.09 -24.17 -9.82
C THR A 8 -23.64 -23.87 -9.45
N SER A 9 -22.68 -24.50 -10.13
CA SER A 9 -21.26 -24.19 -10.04
C SER A 9 -21.00 -22.84 -10.69
N SER A 10 -21.03 -21.76 -9.92
CA SER A 10 -20.68 -20.43 -10.38
C SER A 10 -19.20 -20.39 -10.75
N THR A 11 -18.89 -20.11 -12.01
CA THR A 11 -17.52 -19.91 -12.47
C THR A 11 -16.87 -18.77 -11.68
N PRO A 12 -15.69 -18.96 -11.07
CA PRO A 12 -15.07 -17.93 -10.25
C PRO A 12 -14.73 -16.69 -11.08
N THR A 13 -15.00 -15.50 -10.52
CA THR A 13 -14.72 -14.22 -11.17
C THR A 13 -13.22 -14.06 -11.47
N ARG A 14 -12.87 -13.18 -12.43
CA ARG A 14 -11.47 -12.87 -12.77
C ARG A 14 -10.67 -12.44 -11.54
N SER A 15 -11.25 -11.64 -10.65
CA SER A 15 -10.64 -11.21 -9.39
C SER A 15 -10.38 -12.40 -8.46
N ALA A 16 -11.35 -13.30 -8.27
CA ALA A 16 -11.18 -14.49 -7.45
C ALA A 16 -10.06 -15.42 -7.97
N ARG A 17 -9.92 -15.55 -9.30
CA ARG A 17 -8.83 -16.32 -9.91
C ARG A 17 -7.46 -15.68 -9.63
N LYS A 18 -7.33 -14.35 -9.77
CA LYS A 18 -6.08 -13.62 -9.45
C LYS A 18 -5.72 -13.74 -7.97
N LYS A 19 -6.67 -13.53 -7.04
CA LYS A 19 -6.45 -13.72 -5.60
C LYS A 19 -5.93 -15.13 -5.29
N ARG A 20 -6.52 -16.17 -5.88
CA ARG A 20 -6.08 -17.57 -5.72
C ARG A 20 -4.67 -17.79 -6.25
N ARG A 21 -4.33 -17.19 -7.41
CA ARG A 21 -2.99 -17.25 -7.99
C ARG A 21 -1.96 -16.61 -7.05
N ILE A 22 -2.20 -15.39 -6.55
CA ILE A 22 -1.31 -14.70 -5.61
C ILE A 22 -1.10 -15.52 -4.35
N ARG A 23 -2.17 -16.05 -3.74
CA ARG A 23 -2.06 -16.92 -2.56
C ARG A 23 -1.18 -18.14 -2.82
N ARG A 24 -1.27 -18.75 -4.00
CA ARG A 24 -0.40 -19.86 -4.39
C ARG A 24 1.05 -19.38 -4.53
N GLN A 25 1.29 -18.31 -5.27
CA GLN A 25 2.64 -17.76 -5.45
C GLN A 25 3.31 -17.45 -4.11
N ILE A 26 2.58 -16.86 -3.13
CA ILE A 26 3.12 -16.58 -1.79
C ILE A 26 3.50 -17.88 -1.06
N ARG A 27 2.70 -18.94 -1.18
CA ARG A 27 3.03 -20.23 -0.55
C ARG A 27 4.25 -20.91 -1.18
N ASP A 28 4.48 -20.66 -2.47
CA ASP A 28 5.57 -21.26 -3.24
C ASP A 28 6.89 -20.44 -3.14
N LEU A 29 6.88 -19.32 -2.40
CA LEU A 29 8.08 -18.49 -2.20
C LEU A 29 9.18 -19.24 -1.43
N PRO A 30 10.46 -18.92 -1.69
CA PRO A 30 11.57 -19.43 -0.89
C PRO A 30 11.36 -19.14 0.61
N ARG A 31 11.95 -20.02 1.46
CA ARG A 31 11.92 -19.79 2.92
C ARG A 31 12.56 -18.44 3.27
N ARG A 32 12.01 -17.76 4.28
CA ARG A 32 12.42 -16.43 4.73
C ARG A 32 12.21 -15.30 3.71
N SER A 33 11.38 -15.52 2.69
CA SER A 33 10.97 -14.45 1.77
C SER A 33 10.21 -13.35 2.52
N VAL A 34 10.38 -12.13 2.05
CA VAL A 34 9.65 -10.95 2.54
C VAL A 34 8.51 -10.66 1.59
N VAL A 35 7.29 -10.52 2.12
CA VAL A 35 6.12 -10.12 1.33
C VAL A 35 5.78 -8.68 1.69
N LEU A 36 5.90 -7.78 0.71
CA LEU A 36 5.63 -6.36 0.84
C LEU A 36 4.37 -6.00 0.05
N ALA A 37 3.49 -5.19 0.63
CA ALA A 37 2.52 -4.43 -0.14
C ALA A 37 3.17 -3.12 -0.56
N GLN A 38 3.16 -2.82 -1.85
CA GLN A 38 3.75 -1.61 -2.42
C GLN A 38 2.65 -0.76 -3.06
N ASP A 39 2.78 0.55 -2.95
CA ASP A 39 1.89 1.53 -3.56
C ASP A 39 2.52 2.92 -3.58
N GLU A 40 1.94 3.83 -4.37
CA GLU A 40 2.29 5.24 -4.38
C GLU A 40 1.14 6.09 -3.87
N THR A 41 1.50 7.23 -3.28
CA THR A 41 0.51 8.22 -2.91
C THR A 41 0.96 9.63 -3.27
N ASP A 42 0.00 10.44 -3.74
CA ASP A 42 0.21 11.85 -3.99
C ASP A 42 -0.07 12.67 -2.73
N LEU A 43 0.90 13.50 -2.36
CA LEU A 43 0.69 14.61 -1.44
C LEU A 43 0.53 15.89 -2.24
N MET A 44 -0.59 16.56 -2.06
CA MET A 44 -0.92 17.84 -2.70
C MET A 44 -0.93 18.93 -1.63
N MET A 45 -0.38 20.11 -1.93
CA MET A 45 -0.47 21.25 -1.01
C MET A 45 -1.92 21.69 -0.77
N PHE A 46 -2.79 21.54 -1.76
CA PHE A 46 -4.22 21.73 -1.53
C PHE A 46 -4.75 20.63 -0.60
N PRO A 47 -5.24 20.99 0.60
CA PRO A 47 -5.68 20.01 1.56
C PRO A 47 -6.98 19.34 1.10
N PRO A 48 -7.15 18.04 1.29
CA PRO A 48 -8.45 17.41 1.17
C PRO A 48 -9.39 17.98 2.24
N LEU A 49 -10.53 18.49 1.82
CA LEU A 49 -11.54 19.00 2.75
C LEU A 49 -12.30 17.84 3.37
N ARG A 50 -12.40 17.86 4.69
CA ARG A 50 -13.15 16.89 5.49
C ARG A 50 -14.15 17.63 6.37
N ALA A 51 -15.28 16.99 6.67
CA ALA A 51 -16.20 17.50 7.67
C ALA A 51 -15.49 17.68 9.02
N GLY A 52 -15.72 18.79 9.67
CA GLY A 52 -15.13 19.12 10.97
C GLY A 52 -16.19 19.78 11.85
N TRP A 53 -15.94 19.78 13.14
CA TRP A 53 -16.79 20.48 14.11
C TRP A 53 -16.49 21.97 14.06
N ALA A 54 -17.53 22.79 14.02
CA ALA A 54 -17.45 24.25 14.15
C ALA A 54 -18.47 24.71 15.18
N LEU A 55 -18.28 25.90 15.74
CA LEU A 55 -19.25 26.51 16.62
C LEU A 55 -20.56 26.78 15.83
N ARG A 56 -21.69 26.62 16.50
CA ARG A 56 -22.99 26.84 15.88
C ARG A 56 -23.11 28.30 15.40
N GLY A 57 -23.33 28.48 14.11
CA GLY A 57 -23.38 29.79 13.45
C GLY A 57 -22.04 30.28 12.87
N GLU A 58 -20.93 29.57 13.11
CA GLU A 58 -19.61 29.89 12.54
C GLU A 58 -19.22 28.78 11.54
N PRO A 59 -19.13 29.08 10.23
CA PRO A 59 -18.69 28.08 9.28
C PRO A 59 -17.21 27.73 9.49
N ALA A 60 -16.87 26.43 9.43
CA ALA A 60 -15.47 26.00 9.47
C ALA A 60 -14.71 26.58 8.27
N GLN A 61 -13.63 27.29 8.54
CA GLN A 61 -12.80 27.91 7.51
C GLN A 61 -11.47 27.16 7.40
N VAL A 62 -11.04 26.90 6.16
CA VAL A 62 -9.72 26.38 5.85
C VAL A 62 -8.97 27.45 5.06
N HIS A 63 -7.92 28.00 5.64
CA HIS A 63 -7.09 29.00 4.97
C HIS A 63 -6.22 28.32 3.91
N ILE A 64 -6.37 28.79 2.64
CA ILE A 64 -5.64 28.27 1.50
C ILE A 64 -4.84 29.41 0.88
N SER A 65 -3.53 29.22 0.71
CA SER A 65 -2.61 30.25 0.20
C SER A 65 -2.64 30.41 -1.33
N GLY A 66 -3.40 29.61 -2.08
CA GLY A 66 -3.38 29.57 -3.54
C GLY A 66 -2.16 28.87 -4.15
N ARG A 67 -1.14 28.56 -3.35
CA ARG A 67 0.05 27.82 -3.83
C ARG A 67 -0.29 26.34 -4.02
N ASN A 68 0.12 25.77 -5.14
CA ASN A 68 -0.05 24.35 -5.40
C ASN A 68 1.32 23.71 -5.68
N ALA A 69 1.58 22.60 -5.03
CA ALA A 69 2.74 21.76 -5.26
C ALA A 69 2.36 20.30 -4.96
N ARG A 70 3.12 19.38 -5.53
CA ARG A 70 2.87 17.93 -5.39
C ARG A 70 4.18 17.21 -5.09
N ARG A 71 4.11 16.16 -4.29
CA ARG A 71 5.12 15.11 -4.12
C ARG A 71 4.46 13.75 -4.22
N VAL A 72 5.19 12.80 -4.78
CA VAL A 72 4.80 11.39 -4.79
C VAL A 72 5.61 10.66 -3.72
N ILE A 73 4.95 9.89 -2.89
CA ILE A 73 5.59 9.03 -1.91
C ILE A 73 5.44 7.60 -2.38
N PHE A 74 6.54 6.96 -2.76
CA PHE A 74 6.60 5.53 -2.94
C PHE A 74 6.70 4.85 -1.59
N GLY A 75 5.95 3.80 -1.37
CA GLY A 75 5.99 3.08 -0.11
C GLY A 75 5.81 1.59 -0.26
N ALA A 76 6.43 0.85 0.64
CA ALA A 76 6.17 -0.57 0.81
C ALA A 76 6.10 -0.92 2.29
N MET A 77 5.17 -1.79 2.65
CA MET A 77 5.01 -2.29 4.01
C MET A 77 5.15 -3.80 4.04
N ASN A 78 5.98 -4.29 4.93
CA ASN A 78 6.10 -5.71 5.22
C ASN A 78 4.83 -6.23 5.88
N LEU A 79 4.14 -7.15 5.22
CA LEU A 79 2.84 -7.67 5.68
C LEU A 79 2.93 -8.55 6.94
N ARG A 80 4.15 -8.85 7.41
CA ARG A 80 4.37 -9.62 8.65
C ARG A 80 4.79 -8.74 9.81
N THR A 81 5.66 -7.77 9.57
CA THR A 81 6.27 -6.97 10.63
C THR A 81 5.70 -5.56 10.74
N GLY A 82 5.04 -5.07 9.68
CA GLY A 82 4.61 -3.69 9.57
C GLY A 82 5.74 -2.69 9.33
N THR A 83 6.98 -3.16 9.11
CA THR A 83 8.10 -2.30 8.71
C THR A 83 7.79 -1.64 7.38
N ARG A 84 7.99 -0.34 7.30
CA ARG A 84 7.70 0.49 6.12
C ARG A 84 9.00 1.00 5.52
N LEU A 85 9.04 1.07 4.19
CA LEU A 85 10.04 1.78 3.41
C LEU A 85 9.32 2.87 2.65
N LEU A 86 9.77 4.10 2.79
CA LEU A 86 9.14 5.28 2.24
C LEU A 86 10.18 6.08 1.45
N LEU A 87 9.85 6.49 0.23
CA LEU A 87 10.74 7.27 -0.62
C LEU A 87 9.97 8.42 -1.29
N PRO A 88 10.13 9.67 -0.82
CA PRO A 88 9.54 10.82 -1.47
C PRO A 88 10.26 11.13 -2.80
N ARG A 89 9.48 11.42 -3.83
CA ARG A 89 9.99 11.78 -5.16
C ARG A 89 9.20 12.95 -5.73
N PRO A 90 9.80 13.77 -6.60
CA PRO A 90 9.10 14.88 -7.25
C PRO A 90 7.98 14.40 -8.17
N LYS A 91 8.10 13.21 -8.75
CA LYS A 91 7.19 12.64 -9.75
C LYS A 91 7.06 11.12 -9.53
N GLY A 92 5.96 10.53 -10.06
CA GLY A 92 5.72 9.10 -10.07
C GLY A 92 6.07 8.48 -11.43
N ARG A 93 7.32 8.56 -11.87
CA ARG A 93 7.76 8.02 -13.16
C ARG A 93 8.41 6.65 -12.99
N ALA A 94 8.54 5.89 -14.08
CA ALA A 94 9.22 4.60 -14.07
C ALA A 94 10.64 4.65 -13.46
N GLY A 95 11.42 5.70 -13.72
CA GLY A 95 12.74 5.89 -13.09
C GLY A 95 12.68 6.13 -11.58
N ASP A 96 11.63 6.78 -11.09
CA ASP A 96 11.41 6.96 -9.64
C ASP A 96 11.03 5.64 -8.98
N PHE A 97 10.21 4.84 -9.65
CA PHE A 97 9.88 3.49 -9.19
C PHE A 97 11.11 2.57 -9.19
N GLN A 98 11.97 2.65 -10.21
CA GLN A 98 13.24 1.88 -10.24
C GLN A 98 14.14 2.24 -9.05
N ALA A 99 14.30 3.54 -8.76
CA ALA A 99 15.05 3.97 -7.58
C ALA A 99 14.42 3.46 -6.26
N PHE A 100 13.09 3.34 -6.20
CA PHE A 100 12.42 2.74 -5.07
C PHE A 100 12.68 1.22 -4.97
N LEU A 101 12.70 0.49 -6.08
CA LEU A 101 13.07 -0.92 -6.10
C LEU A 101 14.50 -1.15 -5.61
N ASP A 102 15.45 -0.30 -6.03
CA ASP A 102 16.84 -0.33 -5.55
C ASP A 102 16.89 -0.13 -4.02
N HIS A 103 16.11 0.83 -3.50
CA HIS A 103 16.01 1.07 -2.05
C HIS A 103 15.46 -0.16 -1.30
N VAL A 104 14.43 -0.81 -1.85
CA VAL A 104 13.88 -2.06 -1.29
C VAL A 104 14.90 -3.18 -1.29
N GLN A 105 15.65 -3.36 -2.40
CA GLN A 105 16.68 -4.40 -2.52
C GLN A 105 17.83 -4.18 -1.53
N GLN A 106 18.27 -2.94 -1.36
CA GLN A 106 19.32 -2.60 -0.39
C GLN A 106 18.88 -2.91 1.04
N HIS A 107 17.64 -2.55 1.42
CA HIS A 107 17.12 -2.81 2.76
C HIS A 107 16.96 -4.31 3.06
N TYR A 108 16.51 -5.08 2.08
CA TYR A 108 16.32 -6.53 2.22
C TYR A 108 17.43 -7.36 1.57
N TRP A 109 18.66 -6.85 1.57
CA TRP A 109 19.81 -7.54 1.01
C TRP A 109 19.90 -8.99 1.50
N GLY A 110 20.16 -9.92 0.57
CA GLY A 110 20.26 -11.36 0.86
C GLY A 110 18.91 -12.06 1.13
N ARG A 111 17.78 -11.37 0.99
CA ARG A 111 16.44 -11.95 1.15
C ARG A 111 15.67 -11.90 -0.16
N HIS A 112 14.91 -12.94 -0.43
CA HIS A 112 13.97 -12.90 -1.55
C HIS A 112 12.78 -11.99 -1.22
N VAL A 113 12.47 -11.04 -2.08
CA VAL A 113 11.38 -10.07 -1.92
C VAL A 113 10.25 -10.39 -2.88
N ALA A 114 9.04 -10.46 -2.38
CA ALA A 114 7.82 -10.49 -3.17
C ALA A 114 7.04 -9.18 -2.97
N LEU A 115 6.75 -8.48 -4.06
CA LEU A 115 6.01 -7.22 -4.06
C LEU A 115 4.59 -7.45 -4.53
N LEU A 116 3.60 -7.12 -3.67
CA LEU A 116 2.20 -7.03 -4.01
C LEU A 116 1.91 -5.61 -4.49
N LEU A 117 1.57 -5.44 -5.77
CA LEU A 117 1.42 -4.14 -6.42
C LEU A 117 0.39 -4.19 -7.55
N ASP A 118 -0.03 -3.03 -8.03
CA ASP A 118 -0.93 -2.93 -9.19
C ASP A 118 -0.18 -2.98 -10.53
N GLU A 119 -0.93 -3.05 -11.64
CA GLU A 119 -0.40 -3.06 -13.01
C GLU A 119 -0.31 -1.62 -13.59
N ASP A 120 0.29 -0.66 -12.85
CA ASP A 120 0.54 0.68 -13.40
C ASP A 120 1.57 0.62 -14.55
N PRO A 121 1.47 1.50 -15.57
CA PRO A 121 2.45 1.57 -16.64
C PRO A 121 3.89 1.83 -16.18
N SER A 122 4.10 2.57 -15.08
CA SER A 122 5.42 2.78 -14.48
C SER A 122 6.02 1.49 -13.93
N HIS A 123 5.18 0.59 -13.38
CA HIS A 123 5.59 -0.71 -12.84
C HIS A 123 5.90 -1.72 -13.95
N THR A 124 5.13 -1.68 -15.04
CA THR A 124 5.26 -2.63 -16.16
C THR A 124 6.26 -2.20 -17.24
N ALA A 125 6.86 -1.01 -17.11
CA ALA A 125 7.90 -0.53 -18.01
C ALA A 125 9.09 -1.49 -18.06
N LYS A 126 9.72 -1.66 -19.21
CA LYS A 126 10.86 -2.58 -19.39
C LYS A 126 11.99 -2.35 -18.38
N GLY A 127 12.31 -1.07 -18.09
CA GLY A 127 13.31 -0.71 -17.08
C GLY A 127 12.92 -1.15 -15.68
N SER A 128 11.63 -0.97 -15.30
CA SER A 128 11.10 -1.36 -14.00
C SER A 128 11.10 -2.89 -13.82
N LEU A 129 10.71 -3.63 -14.86
CA LEU A 129 10.78 -5.11 -14.83
C LEU A 129 12.21 -5.62 -14.71
N ARG A 130 13.18 -4.94 -15.37
CA ARG A 130 14.61 -5.25 -15.22
C ARG A 130 15.12 -4.92 -13.82
N ALA A 131 14.75 -3.77 -13.25
CA ALA A 131 15.11 -3.40 -11.89
C ALA A 131 14.53 -4.36 -10.84
N ALA A 132 13.41 -5.01 -11.16
CA ALA A 132 12.77 -6.01 -10.30
C ALA A 132 13.34 -7.43 -10.48
N GLU A 133 14.39 -7.63 -11.28
CA GLU A 133 15.00 -8.96 -11.43
C GLU A 133 15.44 -9.51 -10.06
N GLY A 134 15.14 -10.78 -9.81
CA GLY A 134 15.34 -11.42 -8.51
C GLY A 134 14.19 -11.24 -7.51
N MET A 135 13.22 -10.36 -7.79
CA MET A 135 12.00 -10.24 -7.00
C MET A 135 10.84 -11.05 -7.60
N THR A 136 9.84 -11.34 -6.80
CA THR A 136 8.55 -11.87 -7.29
C THR A 136 7.50 -10.77 -7.31
N LEU A 137 7.01 -10.41 -8.49
CA LEU A 137 5.94 -9.43 -8.63
C LEU A 137 4.57 -10.13 -8.56
N LEU A 138 3.75 -9.71 -7.59
CA LEU A 138 2.42 -10.25 -7.29
C LEU A 138 1.37 -9.24 -7.73
N TRP A 139 0.92 -9.34 -8.99
CA TRP A 139 0.03 -8.37 -9.61
C TRP A 139 -1.39 -8.43 -9.08
N LEU A 140 -1.85 -7.37 -8.43
CA LEU A 140 -3.23 -7.20 -7.98
C LEU A 140 -4.23 -7.22 -9.15
N PRO A 141 -5.48 -7.60 -8.92
CA PRO A 141 -6.53 -7.40 -9.91
C PRO A 141 -6.67 -5.90 -10.24
N LYS A 142 -6.96 -5.61 -11.51
CA LYS A 142 -7.20 -4.21 -11.92
C LYS A 142 -8.38 -3.61 -11.15
N ARG A 143 -8.28 -2.34 -10.79
CA ARG A 143 -9.32 -1.58 -10.08
C ARG A 143 -9.76 -2.25 -8.78
N SER A 144 -8.81 -2.70 -8.00
CA SER A 144 -9.06 -3.36 -6.70
C SER A 144 -8.18 -2.75 -5.61
N PRO A 145 -8.27 -1.42 -5.37
CA PRO A 145 -7.46 -0.75 -4.35
C PRO A 145 -7.71 -1.34 -2.96
N GLU A 146 -8.93 -1.79 -2.69
CA GLU A 146 -9.31 -2.45 -1.43
C GLU A 146 -8.47 -3.70 -1.10
N LEU A 147 -7.71 -4.22 -2.04
CA LEU A 147 -6.81 -5.35 -1.83
C LEU A 147 -5.40 -4.94 -1.46
N ASN A 148 -5.06 -3.66 -1.63
CA ASN A 148 -3.75 -3.13 -1.26
C ASN A 148 -3.82 -2.45 0.12
N PRO A 149 -3.23 -3.04 1.17
CA PRO A 149 -3.28 -2.45 2.50
C PRO A 149 -2.56 -1.09 2.60
N MET A 150 -1.69 -0.76 1.65
CA MET A 150 -1.06 0.56 1.59
C MET A 150 -2.08 1.66 1.31
N ASP A 151 -3.11 1.43 0.48
CA ASP A 151 -4.15 2.42 0.19
C ASP A 151 -4.87 2.89 1.47
N THR A 152 -5.22 1.95 2.35
CA THR A 152 -5.83 2.26 3.65
C THR A 152 -4.88 3.05 4.56
N LEU A 153 -3.60 2.66 4.61
CA LEU A 153 -2.58 3.34 5.39
C LEU A 153 -2.36 4.78 4.90
N TRP A 154 -2.30 4.98 3.57
CA TRP A 154 -2.22 6.31 2.96
C TRP A 154 -3.41 7.19 3.28
N GLY A 155 -4.63 6.63 3.20
CA GLY A 155 -5.87 7.34 3.51
C GLY A 155 -5.85 7.88 4.93
N GLN A 156 -5.55 7.03 5.91
CA GLN A 156 -5.47 7.41 7.32
C GLN A 156 -4.38 8.47 7.57
N ALA A 157 -3.18 8.29 7.03
CA ALA A 157 -2.10 9.26 7.19
C ALA A 157 -2.44 10.63 6.57
N LYS A 158 -3.12 10.65 5.41
CA LYS A 158 -3.61 11.90 4.80
C LYS A 158 -4.69 12.57 5.65
N ASP A 159 -5.60 11.80 6.24
CA ASP A 159 -6.63 12.35 7.11
C ASP A 159 -6.03 12.98 8.39
N VAL A 160 -4.98 12.40 8.94
CA VAL A 160 -4.29 12.95 10.12
C VAL A 160 -3.45 14.18 9.78
N ILE A 161 -2.71 14.16 8.67
CA ILE A 161 -1.69 15.17 8.38
C ILE A 161 -2.19 16.26 7.43
N ALA A 162 -2.93 15.92 6.39
CA ALA A 162 -3.27 16.83 5.30
C ALA A 162 -4.70 17.35 5.33
N ALA A 163 -5.65 16.68 6.01
CA ALA A 163 -7.04 17.09 6.01
C ALA A 163 -7.23 18.48 6.63
N ASN A 164 -7.92 19.36 5.91
CA ASN A 164 -8.24 20.73 6.35
C ASN A 164 -7.02 21.58 6.74
N LYS A 165 -5.81 21.21 6.33
CA LYS A 165 -4.58 21.91 6.69
C LYS A 165 -3.67 22.10 5.50
N GLN A 166 -3.31 23.34 5.19
CA GLN A 166 -2.27 23.66 4.23
C GLN A 166 -0.97 24.03 4.97
N TYR A 167 0.14 23.45 4.56
CA TYR A 167 1.47 23.76 5.07
C TYR A 167 2.11 24.90 4.30
N ALA A 168 3.16 25.50 4.85
CA ALA A 168 3.88 26.58 4.19
C ALA A 168 4.57 26.11 2.90
N THR A 169 5.08 24.87 2.92
CA THR A 169 5.72 24.22 1.77
C THR A 169 5.27 22.77 1.64
N ILE A 170 5.41 22.23 0.44
CA ILE A 170 5.14 20.80 0.21
C ILE A 170 6.16 19.92 0.94
N ASP A 171 7.39 20.39 1.11
CA ASP A 171 8.44 19.62 1.78
C ASP A 171 8.16 19.52 3.30
N GLU A 172 7.67 20.59 3.95
CA GLU A 172 7.17 20.51 5.32
C GLU A 172 6.03 19.48 5.46
N GLN A 173 5.09 19.46 4.51
CA GLN A 173 4.00 18.48 4.52
C GLN A 173 4.53 17.05 4.37
N VAL A 174 5.51 16.83 3.50
CA VAL A 174 6.18 15.53 3.32
C VAL A 174 6.86 15.10 4.60
N ASP A 175 7.64 15.96 5.24
CA ASP A 175 8.35 15.65 6.48
C ASP A 175 7.38 15.24 7.58
N ARG A 176 6.26 15.96 7.75
CA ARG A 176 5.21 15.63 8.71
C ARG A 176 4.52 14.30 8.39
N PHE A 177 4.28 14.04 7.12
CA PHE A 177 3.66 12.81 6.65
C PHE A 177 4.55 11.59 6.91
N LEU A 178 5.84 11.69 6.58
CA LEU A 178 6.82 10.65 6.84
C LEU A 178 7.01 10.42 8.34
N ALA A 179 7.18 11.50 9.12
CA ALA A 179 7.32 11.40 10.58
C ALA A 179 6.11 10.74 11.24
N HIS A 180 4.88 11.03 10.79
CA HIS A 180 3.68 10.34 11.28
C HIS A 180 3.73 8.84 10.97
N LEU A 181 4.04 8.46 9.73
CA LEU A 181 4.13 7.06 9.38
C LEU A 181 5.26 6.35 10.14
N ASP A 182 6.40 6.98 10.35
CA ASP A 182 7.52 6.42 11.09
C ASP A 182 7.24 6.30 12.59
N SER A 183 6.37 7.15 13.15
CA SER A 183 5.96 7.09 14.56
C SER A 183 5.07 5.88 14.89
N LEU A 184 4.40 5.31 13.88
CA LEU A 184 3.61 4.10 14.08
C LEU A 184 4.52 2.90 14.36
N SER A 185 4.25 2.13 15.38
CA SER A 185 4.84 0.80 15.54
C SER A 185 4.45 -0.12 14.37
N GLY A 186 5.20 -1.18 14.13
CA GLY A 186 4.83 -2.14 13.10
C GLY A 186 3.43 -2.73 13.32
N ARG A 187 3.05 -3.00 14.57
CA ARG A 187 1.71 -3.51 14.91
C ARG A 187 0.60 -2.49 14.62
N GLU A 188 0.82 -1.22 14.93
CA GLU A 188 -0.13 -0.15 14.62
C GLU A 188 -0.30 0.01 13.11
N ALA A 189 0.79 -0.03 12.34
CA ALA A 189 0.72 0.03 10.89
C ALA A 189 -0.07 -1.15 10.29
N LEU A 190 0.16 -2.38 10.77
CA LEU A 190 -0.59 -3.56 10.35
C LEU A 190 -2.08 -3.47 10.74
N HIS A 191 -2.38 -2.90 11.90
CA HIS A 191 -3.75 -2.69 12.36
C HIS A 191 -4.44 -1.62 11.49
N THR A 192 -3.83 -0.45 11.33
CA THR A 192 -4.34 0.68 10.54
C THR A 192 -4.59 0.31 9.09
N SER A 193 -3.69 -0.48 8.50
CA SER A 193 -3.82 -0.96 7.11
C SER A 193 -4.83 -2.10 6.93
N GLY A 194 -5.43 -2.61 8.01
CA GLY A 194 -6.40 -3.72 7.97
C GLY A 194 -5.76 -5.10 7.80
N VAL A 195 -4.45 -5.24 7.81
CA VAL A 195 -3.75 -6.54 7.67
C VAL A 195 -4.06 -7.48 8.82
N LEU A 196 -4.31 -6.96 10.02
CA LEU A 196 -4.67 -7.76 11.20
C LEU A 196 -6.16 -8.10 11.27
N SER A 197 -7.00 -7.57 10.37
CA SER A 197 -8.42 -7.91 10.30
C SER A 197 -8.63 -9.38 9.95
N ASP A 198 -9.71 -9.97 10.50
CA ASP A 198 -10.12 -11.33 10.16
C ASP A 198 -10.49 -11.47 8.68
N ASP A 199 -10.99 -10.41 8.07
CA ASP A 199 -11.39 -10.35 6.67
C ASP A 199 -10.23 -10.08 5.71
N PHE A 200 -8.99 -9.87 6.21
CA PHE A 200 -7.86 -9.63 5.33
C PHE A 200 -7.61 -10.83 4.41
N TRP A 201 -7.74 -10.60 3.13
CA TRP A 201 -7.78 -11.65 2.12
C TRP A 201 -6.52 -12.53 2.01
N LEU A 202 -5.36 -12.07 2.54
CA LEU A 202 -4.11 -12.86 2.63
C LEU A 202 -3.85 -13.46 4.00
N ARG A 203 -4.66 -13.17 5.03
CA ARG A 203 -4.41 -13.58 6.43
C ARG A 203 -4.06 -15.07 6.56
N ALA A 204 -4.91 -15.96 6.04
CA ALA A 204 -4.69 -17.39 6.09
C ALA A 204 -3.44 -17.87 5.30
N THR A 205 -2.96 -17.08 4.35
CA THR A 205 -1.77 -17.41 3.57
C THR A 205 -0.51 -16.99 4.30
N LEU A 206 -0.53 -15.83 4.96
CA LEU A 206 0.59 -15.29 5.72
C LEU A 206 0.77 -16.00 7.08
N SER A 207 -0.29 -16.51 7.71
CA SER A 207 -0.23 -17.17 9.02
C SER A 207 0.40 -18.56 9.00
N LYS A 208 0.37 -19.26 7.89
CA LYS A 208 0.95 -20.62 7.79
C LYS A 208 2.48 -20.65 7.90
N ASP A 209 3.15 -19.54 7.65
CA ASP A 209 4.61 -19.43 7.77
C ASP A 209 5.07 -18.85 9.12
N PHE A 210 4.14 -18.53 10.04
CA PHE A 210 4.44 -17.99 11.36
C PHE A 210 4.75 -19.04 12.44
N CYS A 211 4.52 -20.32 12.16
CA CYS A 211 4.84 -21.43 13.08
C CYS A 211 6.21 -22.05 12.77
N GLY A 212 7.27 -21.26 12.80
CA GLY A 212 8.63 -21.74 12.93
C GLY A 212 9.21 -21.20 14.24
N PRO A 213 9.94 -22.01 15.03
CA PRO A 213 10.49 -21.53 16.30
C PRO A 213 11.42 -20.34 16.09
N ALA A 214 11.39 -19.44 17.07
CA ALA A 214 12.24 -18.26 17.17
C ALA A 214 13.72 -18.61 17.13
#